data_591f973c1332d449df44f0bd0729e1e0
#
_entry.id   591f973c1332d449df44f0bd0729e1e0
#
_cell.length_a   1.000
_cell.length_b   1.000
_cell.length_c   1.000
_cell.angle_alpha   90.00
_cell.angle_beta   90.00
_cell.angle_gamma   90.00
#
_symmetry.space_group_name_H-M   'P 1'
#
loop_
_entity.id
_entity.type
_entity.pdbx_description
1 polymer ?
#
loop_
_entity_poly.entity_id
_entity_poly.type
_entity_poly.pdbx_seq_one_letter_code
_entity_poly.pdbx_strand_id
1 'polypeptide(L)'
;MNHAQLQMDQGESDSALVTLQAMQERHPHNAQVLRLLQRLYRERGDWSALIRLMPDLRKDKVLPAAELADLERRAWGENLSLAASREGEEQSARQSLERAWQQLTAAQRQEPQLVLAYAEQLRQLGAESEAEEVLRTAIKRQYESHLARLYGLVRGSDVARQLQTAEGWLKQHGDDPGLLLTLGRLSLQNRLWGKARDYLESSLRLQRNPEACAELARLLAGLGDTERSNQLFQEGLGLLDERLLALPLPESVQA
;
A
#
# COMPACT_ATOMS: atom_id res chain seq x y z
N MET A 1 -15.93 -30.26 -18.26
CA MET A 1 -14.87 -29.98 -17.28
C MET A 1 -13.48 -30.10 -17.90
N ASN A 2 -13.09 -31.27 -18.44
CA ASN A 2 -11.78 -31.45 -19.10
C ASN A 2 -11.53 -30.44 -20.24
N HIS A 3 -12.58 -30.03 -20.97
CA HIS A 3 -12.43 -29.10 -22.08
C HIS A 3 -12.05 -27.68 -21.62
N ALA A 4 -12.73 -27.14 -20.60
CA ALA A 4 -12.38 -25.83 -20.05
C ALA A 4 -10.97 -25.80 -19.40
N GLN A 5 -10.62 -26.89 -18.70
CA GLN A 5 -9.26 -27.04 -18.15
C GLN A 5 -8.20 -27.07 -19.25
N LEU A 6 -8.46 -27.84 -20.34
CA LEU A 6 -7.56 -27.90 -21.48
C LEU A 6 -7.39 -26.54 -22.16
N GLN A 7 -8.48 -25.77 -22.33
CA GLN A 7 -8.44 -24.42 -22.88
C GLN A 7 -7.59 -23.48 -22.00
N MET A 8 -7.72 -23.58 -20.67
CA MET A 8 -6.86 -22.80 -19.74
C MET A 8 -5.38 -23.20 -19.88
N ASP A 9 -5.08 -24.49 -19.95
CA ASP A 9 -3.72 -25.00 -20.06
C ASP A 9 -3.08 -24.64 -21.43
N GLN A 10 -3.89 -24.42 -22.46
CA GLN A 10 -3.49 -23.95 -23.79
C GLN A 10 -3.40 -22.42 -23.90
N GLY A 11 -3.75 -21.69 -22.85
CA GLY A 11 -3.76 -20.22 -22.85
C GLY A 11 -4.96 -19.59 -23.55
N GLU A 12 -5.99 -20.39 -23.92
CA GLU A 12 -7.23 -19.92 -24.53
C GLU A 12 -8.21 -19.37 -23.48
N SER A 13 -7.79 -18.35 -22.77
CA SER A 13 -8.52 -17.80 -21.61
C SER A 13 -9.93 -17.30 -21.93
N ASP A 14 -10.16 -16.76 -23.13
CA ASP A 14 -11.49 -16.27 -23.53
C ASP A 14 -12.46 -17.44 -23.79
N SER A 15 -12.01 -18.48 -24.50
CA SER A 15 -12.81 -19.69 -24.74
C SER A 15 -13.12 -20.42 -23.44
N ALA A 16 -12.14 -20.53 -22.55
CA ALA A 16 -12.32 -21.12 -21.23
C ALA A 16 -13.34 -20.35 -20.38
N LEU A 17 -13.31 -19.02 -20.43
CA LEU A 17 -14.26 -18.17 -19.71
C LEU A 17 -15.70 -18.41 -20.16
N VAL A 18 -15.96 -18.38 -21.46
CA VAL A 18 -17.30 -18.65 -22.04
C VAL A 18 -17.80 -20.03 -21.63
N THR A 19 -16.92 -21.04 -21.73
CA THR A 19 -17.25 -22.41 -21.35
C THR A 19 -17.61 -22.52 -19.86
N LEU A 20 -16.81 -21.92 -18.97
CA LEU A 20 -17.02 -21.98 -17.54
C LEU A 20 -18.25 -21.17 -17.09
N GLN A 21 -18.52 -20.02 -17.69
CA GLN A 21 -19.73 -19.23 -17.41
C GLN A 21 -21.00 -20.00 -17.80
N ALA A 22 -21.03 -20.60 -18.98
CA ALA A 22 -22.16 -21.45 -19.41
C ALA A 22 -22.34 -22.68 -18.48
N MET A 23 -21.25 -23.21 -17.92
CA MET A 23 -21.32 -24.29 -16.93
C MET A 23 -21.84 -23.78 -15.59
N GLN A 24 -21.44 -22.59 -15.15
CA GLN A 24 -21.93 -21.95 -13.92
C GLN A 24 -23.44 -21.68 -13.99
N GLU A 25 -23.92 -21.19 -15.12
CA GLU A 25 -25.37 -20.97 -15.32
C GLU A 25 -26.20 -22.25 -15.17
N ARG A 26 -25.67 -23.38 -15.67
CA ARG A 26 -26.36 -24.70 -15.58
C ARG A 26 -26.16 -25.34 -14.19
N HIS A 27 -25.04 -25.11 -13.55
CA HIS A 27 -24.63 -25.73 -12.29
C HIS A 27 -24.02 -24.69 -11.33
N PRO A 28 -24.81 -23.75 -10.76
CA PRO A 28 -24.32 -22.62 -9.98
C PRO A 28 -23.49 -23.01 -8.75
N HIS A 29 -23.74 -24.20 -8.20
CA HIS A 29 -23.10 -24.70 -6.97
C HIS A 29 -22.01 -25.74 -7.24
N ASN A 30 -21.51 -25.83 -8.47
CA ASN A 30 -20.41 -26.74 -8.77
C ASN A 30 -19.08 -26.15 -8.27
N ALA A 31 -18.58 -26.67 -7.16
CA ALA A 31 -17.35 -26.19 -6.52
C ALA A 31 -16.12 -26.19 -7.46
N GLN A 32 -16.06 -27.14 -8.40
CA GLN A 32 -14.94 -27.21 -9.35
C GLN A 32 -15.04 -26.12 -10.43
N VAL A 33 -16.24 -25.83 -10.92
CA VAL A 33 -16.45 -24.72 -11.87
C VAL A 33 -16.11 -23.38 -11.19
N LEU A 34 -16.59 -23.18 -9.96
CA LEU A 34 -16.30 -21.97 -9.18
C LEU A 34 -14.79 -21.80 -8.92
N ARG A 35 -14.08 -22.89 -8.63
CA ARG A 35 -12.63 -22.89 -8.44
C ARG A 35 -11.88 -22.52 -9.71
N LEU A 36 -12.30 -23.03 -10.86
CA LEU A 36 -11.68 -22.68 -12.16
C LEU A 36 -11.98 -21.22 -12.54
N LEU A 37 -13.21 -20.75 -12.35
CA LEU A 37 -13.57 -19.34 -12.58
C LEU A 37 -12.75 -18.39 -11.69
N GLN A 38 -12.60 -18.71 -10.40
CA GLN A 38 -11.77 -17.94 -9.46
C GLN A 38 -10.34 -17.84 -9.95
N ARG A 39 -9.75 -18.95 -10.38
CA ARG A 39 -8.39 -18.98 -10.91
C ARG A 39 -8.28 -18.14 -12.19
N LEU A 40 -9.20 -18.32 -13.12
CA LEU A 40 -9.20 -17.63 -14.41
C LEU A 40 -9.40 -16.12 -14.24
N TYR A 41 -10.33 -15.66 -13.41
CA TYR A 41 -10.51 -14.22 -13.13
C TYR A 41 -9.26 -13.61 -12.51
N ARG A 42 -8.59 -14.31 -11.59
CA ARG A 42 -7.34 -13.86 -11.00
C ARG A 42 -6.20 -13.76 -12.03
N GLU A 43 -6.04 -14.76 -12.89
CA GLU A 43 -5.02 -14.77 -13.95
C GLU A 43 -5.25 -13.65 -14.98
N ARG A 44 -6.51 -13.31 -15.26
CA ARG A 44 -6.90 -12.23 -16.17
C ARG A 44 -6.88 -10.84 -15.53
N GLY A 45 -6.76 -10.75 -14.21
CA GLY A 45 -6.91 -9.49 -13.48
C GLY A 45 -8.33 -8.93 -13.49
N ASP A 46 -9.35 -9.77 -13.75
CA ASP A 46 -10.76 -9.35 -13.69
C ASP A 46 -11.27 -9.40 -12.25
N TRP A 47 -10.77 -8.43 -11.48
CA TRP A 47 -11.07 -8.33 -10.06
C TRP A 47 -12.55 -8.06 -9.78
N SER A 48 -13.23 -7.30 -10.66
CA SER A 48 -14.66 -7.04 -10.54
C SER A 48 -15.49 -8.31 -10.69
N ALA A 49 -15.16 -9.18 -11.65
CA ALA A 49 -15.82 -10.46 -11.81
C ALA A 49 -15.53 -11.40 -10.62
N LEU A 50 -14.28 -11.38 -10.13
CA LEU A 50 -13.90 -12.15 -8.95
C LEU A 50 -14.68 -11.71 -7.70
N ILE A 51 -14.84 -10.40 -7.47
CA ILE A 51 -15.62 -9.87 -6.34
C ILE A 51 -17.08 -10.34 -6.44
N ARG A 52 -17.68 -10.33 -7.63
CA ARG A 52 -19.05 -10.86 -7.83
C ARG A 52 -19.16 -12.36 -7.55
N LEU A 53 -18.08 -13.12 -7.73
CA LEU A 53 -18.03 -14.56 -7.47
C LEU A 53 -17.88 -14.90 -5.96
N MET A 54 -17.41 -13.96 -5.12
CA MET A 54 -17.11 -14.21 -3.71
C MET A 54 -18.28 -14.80 -2.89
N PRO A 55 -19.53 -14.34 -3.05
CA PRO A 55 -20.67 -14.93 -2.34
C PRO A 55 -20.84 -16.43 -2.62
N ASP A 56 -20.69 -16.86 -3.88
CA ASP A 56 -20.81 -18.26 -4.28
C ASP A 56 -19.64 -19.09 -3.73
N LEU A 57 -18.41 -18.58 -3.82
CA LEU A 57 -17.23 -19.23 -3.23
C LEU A 57 -17.38 -19.45 -1.71
N ARG A 58 -17.98 -18.49 -1.03
CA ARG A 58 -18.25 -18.56 0.43
C ARG A 58 -19.35 -19.55 0.75
N LYS A 59 -20.47 -19.48 0.03
CA LYS A 59 -21.64 -20.34 0.22
C LYS A 59 -21.29 -21.81 0.01
N ASP A 60 -20.56 -22.13 -1.05
CA ASP A 60 -20.23 -23.50 -1.44
C ASP A 60 -18.89 -23.98 -0.81
N LYS A 61 -18.30 -23.19 0.09
CA LYS A 61 -17.06 -23.50 0.81
C LYS A 61 -15.92 -23.98 -0.11
N VAL A 62 -15.77 -23.31 -1.26
CA VAL A 62 -14.82 -23.68 -2.32
C VAL A 62 -13.37 -23.53 -1.85
N LEU A 63 -13.12 -22.56 -0.98
CA LEU A 63 -11.83 -22.27 -0.37
C LEU A 63 -11.94 -22.23 1.16
N PRO A 64 -10.82 -22.51 1.89
CA PRO A 64 -10.77 -22.26 3.32
C PRO A 64 -11.09 -20.80 3.65
N ALA A 65 -11.72 -20.55 4.80
CA ALA A 65 -12.20 -19.20 5.16
C ALA A 65 -11.09 -18.15 5.19
N ALA A 66 -9.90 -18.51 5.67
CA ALA A 66 -8.74 -17.62 5.69
C ALA A 66 -8.26 -17.26 4.29
N GLU A 67 -8.16 -18.26 3.41
CA GLU A 67 -7.75 -18.06 2.00
C GLU A 67 -8.76 -17.20 1.23
N LEU A 68 -10.06 -17.42 1.49
CA LEU A 68 -11.12 -16.62 0.88
C LEU A 68 -11.06 -15.16 1.34
N ALA A 69 -10.80 -14.92 2.64
CA ALA A 69 -10.66 -13.58 3.18
C ALA A 69 -9.45 -12.84 2.60
N ASP A 70 -8.33 -13.53 2.43
CA ASP A 70 -7.13 -12.96 1.81
C ASP A 70 -7.36 -12.64 0.33
N LEU A 71 -8.02 -13.55 -0.38
CA LEU A 71 -8.38 -13.35 -1.79
C LEU A 71 -9.33 -12.16 -1.97
N GLU A 72 -10.34 -12.04 -1.10
CA GLU A 72 -11.31 -10.94 -1.10
C GLU A 72 -10.63 -9.59 -0.84
N ARG A 73 -9.75 -9.50 0.16
CA ARG A 73 -8.94 -8.32 0.44
C ARG A 73 -8.10 -7.90 -0.76
N ARG A 74 -7.41 -8.86 -1.36
CA ARG A 74 -6.60 -8.61 -2.55
C ARG A 74 -7.46 -8.13 -3.71
N ALA A 75 -8.58 -8.79 -3.98
CA ALA A 75 -9.47 -8.43 -5.08
C ALA A 75 -10.00 -6.99 -4.92
N TRP A 76 -10.40 -6.59 -3.73
CA TRP A 76 -10.83 -5.22 -3.45
C TRP A 76 -9.69 -4.21 -3.58
N GLY A 77 -8.49 -4.52 -3.07
CA GLY A 77 -7.32 -3.65 -3.21
C GLY A 77 -6.96 -3.38 -4.67
N GLU A 78 -6.91 -4.42 -5.49
CA GLU A 78 -6.66 -4.32 -6.93
C GLU A 78 -7.79 -3.59 -7.67
N ASN A 79 -9.05 -3.81 -7.27
CA ASN A 79 -10.20 -3.10 -7.85
C ASN A 79 -10.15 -1.58 -7.55
N LEU A 80 -9.73 -1.19 -6.35
CA LEU A 80 -9.49 0.21 -6.00
C LEU A 80 -8.39 0.83 -6.86
N SER A 81 -7.28 0.12 -7.07
CA SER A 81 -6.18 0.56 -7.91
C SER A 81 -6.62 0.76 -9.37
N LEU A 82 -7.38 -0.19 -9.92
CA LEU A 82 -7.94 -0.07 -11.27
C LEU A 82 -8.95 1.07 -11.40
N ALA A 83 -9.76 1.31 -10.38
CA ALA A 83 -10.72 2.42 -10.38
C ALA A 83 -10.01 3.78 -10.45
N ALA A 84 -8.85 3.90 -9.78
CA ALA A 84 -8.02 5.10 -9.78
C ALA A 84 -7.21 5.27 -11.08
N SER A 85 -6.90 4.19 -11.80
CA SER A 85 -6.06 4.20 -13.00
C SER A 85 -6.83 4.33 -14.32
N ARG A 86 -8.16 4.49 -14.27
CA ARG A 86 -8.97 4.67 -15.49
C ARG A 86 -8.52 5.91 -16.26
N GLU A 87 -8.26 5.71 -17.54
CA GLU A 87 -7.91 6.81 -18.47
C GLU A 87 -9.04 7.84 -18.51
N GLY A 88 -8.72 9.09 -18.31
CA GLY A 88 -9.65 10.20 -18.28
C GLY A 88 -9.14 11.37 -17.43
N GLU A 89 -9.97 12.39 -17.26
CA GLU A 89 -9.67 13.49 -16.37
C GLU A 89 -9.51 12.97 -14.92
N GLU A 90 -8.57 13.54 -14.17
CA GLU A 90 -8.25 13.20 -12.77
C GLU A 90 -9.50 13.16 -11.88
N GLN A 91 -10.45 14.04 -12.14
CA GLN A 91 -11.73 14.08 -11.43
C GLN A 91 -12.62 12.84 -11.69
N SER A 92 -12.54 12.27 -12.89
CA SER A 92 -13.24 11.03 -13.25
C SER A 92 -12.66 9.82 -12.53
N ALA A 93 -11.32 9.74 -12.43
CA ALA A 93 -10.62 8.70 -11.69
C ALA A 93 -10.95 8.74 -10.19
N ARG A 94 -10.99 9.96 -9.61
CA ARG A 94 -11.36 10.17 -8.21
C ARG A 94 -12.78 9.72 -7.91
N GLN A 95 -13.75 10.09 -8.76
CA GLN A 95 -15.14 9.64 -8.61
C GLN A 95 -15.27 8.11 -8.75
N SER A 96 -14.52 7.51 -9.67
CA SER A 96 -14.50 6.07 -9.84
C SER A 96 -13.94 5.35 -8.62
N LEU A 97 -12.87 5.88 -8.04
CA LEU A 97 -12.26 5.38 -6.81
C LEU A 97 -13.24 5.48 -5.63
N GLU A 98 -13.91 6.63 -5.47
CA GLU A 98 -14.90 6.83 -4.41
C GLU A 98 -16.08 5.86 -4.54
N ARG A 99 -16.61 5.67 -5.76
CA ARG A 99 -17.68 4.68 -6.01
C ARG A 99 -17.24 3.26 -5.67
N ALA A 100 -16.01 2.88 -6.04
CA ALA A 100 -15.46 1.58 -5.68
C ALA A 100 -15.33 1.42 -4.16
N TRP A 101 -14.88 2.45 -3.45
CA TRP A 101 -14.80 2.46 -1.99
C TRP A 101 -16.16 2.33 -1.31
N GLN A 102 -17.19 2.99 -1.85
CA GLN A 102 -18.55 2.92 -1.32
C GLN A 102 -19.20 1.55 -1.49
N GLN A 103 -18.74 0.72 -2.43
CA GLN A 103 -19.21 -0.66 -2.61
C GLN A 103 -18.75 -1.60 -1.49
N LEU A 104 -17.70 -1.26 -0.77
CA LEU A 104 -17.24 -2.04 0.38
C LEU A 104 -18.23 -1.92 1.54
N THR A 105 -18.39 -3.01 2.28
CA THR A 105 -19.14 -3.01 3.53
C THR A 105 -18.46 -2.11 4.58
N ALA A 106 -19.20 -1.72 5.61
CA ALA A 106 -18.63 -0.95 6.72
C ALA A 106 -17.46 -1.68 7.40
N ALA A 107 -17.54 -3.01 7.53
CA ALA A 107 -16.46 -3.83 8.09
C ALA A 107 -15.22 -3.82 7.18
N GLN A 108 -15.37 -4.01 5.88
CA GLN A 108 -14.26 -3.98 4.92
C GLN A 108 -13.57 -2.61 4.87
N ARG A 109 -14.32 -1.51 4.91
CA ARG A 109 -13.76 -0.15 4.98
C ARG A 109 -12.97 0.14 6.27
N GLN A 110 -13.06 -0.75 7.23
CA GLN A 110 -12.30 -0.69 8.47
C GLN A 110 -11.05 -1.59 8.47
N GLU A 111 -10.89 -2.44 7.48
CA GLU A 111 -9.70 -3.28 7.37
C GLU A 111 -8.47 -2.45 7.04
N PRO A 112 -7.38 -2.52 7.82
CA PRO A 112 -6.20 -1.66 7.64
C PRO A 112 -5.60 -1.74 6.24
N GLN A 113 -5.59 -2.92 5.63
CA GLN A 113 -5.03 -3.12 4.29
C GLN A 113 -5.86 -2.44 3.21
N LEU A 114 -7.20 -2.42 3.33
CA LEU A 114 -8.08 -1.74 2.39
C LEU A 114 -8.05 -0.22 2.59
N VAL A 115 -7.96 0.24 3.84
CA VAL A 115 -7.71 1.66 4.16
C VAL A 115 -6.39 2.12 3.54
N LEU A 116 -5.32 1.33 3.69
CA LEU A 116 -4.01 1.63 3.12
C LEU A 116 -4.08 1.76 1.59
N ALA A 117 -4.72 0.79 0.92
CA ALA A 117 -4.90 0.81 -0.53
C ALA A 117 -5.70 2.04 -0.99
N TYR A 118 -6.80 2.36 -0.34
CA TYR A 118 -7.63 3.52 -0.67
C TYR A 118 -6.89 4.84 -0.47
N ALA A 119 -6.24 5.03 0.69
CA ALA A 119 -5.48 6.24 1.01
C ALA A 119 -4.30 6.45 0.06
N GLU A 120 -3.62 5.38 -0.36
CA GLU A 120 -2.54 5.46 -1.34
C GLU A 120 -3.05 5.91 -2.71
N GLN A 121 -4.21 5.41 -3.16
CA GLN A 121 -4.82 5.86 -4.42
C GLN A 121 -5.26 7.34 -4.34
N LEU A 122 -5.83 7.77 -3.21
CA LEU A 122 -6.15 9.18 -2.98
C LEU A 122 -4.90 10.07 -3.06
N ARG A 123 -3.79 9.64 -2.46
CA ARG A 123 -2.51 10.33 -2.51
C ARG A 123 -2.00 10.47 -3.94
N GLN A 124 -2.02 9.39 -4.71
CA GLN A 124 -1.59 9.39 -6.12
C GLN A 124 -2.45 10.30 -7.01
N LEU A 125 -3.73 10.45 -6.69
CA LEU A 125 -4.66 11.37 -7.36
C LEU A 125 -4.62 12.81 -6.80
N GLY A 126 -3.62 13.16 -5.99
CA GLY A 126 -3.50 14.49 -5.41
C GLY A 126 -4.53 14.84 -4.34
N ALA A 127 -5.40 13.91 -3.93
CA ALA A 127 -6.41 14.09 -2.89
C ALA A 127 -5.82 13.88 -1.48
N GLU A 128 -4.69 14.52 -1.19
CA GLU A 128 -3.88 14.26 0.01
C GLU A 128 -4.61 14.61 1.31
N SER A 129 -5.42 15.67 1.33
CA SER A 129 -6.19 16.03 2.53
C SER A 129 -7.23 14.98 2.89
N GLU A 130 -7.87 14.35 1.92
CA GLU A 130 -8.79 13.24 2.15
C GLU A 130 -8.04 11.98 2.61
N ALA A 131 -6.88 11.70 2.00
CA ALA A 131 -6.03 10.59 2.43
C ALA A 131 -5.60 10.77 3.90
N GLU A 132 -5.23 11.99 4.31
CA GLU A 132 -4.91 12.31 5.71
C GLU A 132 -6.08 12.01 6.64
N GLU A 133 -7.27 12.45 6.31
CA GLU A 133 -8.47 12.26 7.14
C GLU A 133 -8.84 10.78 7.29
N VAL A 134 -8.79 10.02 6.20
CA VAL A 134 -9.04 8.57 6.19
C VAL A 134 -8.03 7.85 7.07
N LEU A 135 -6.74 8.14 6.92
CA LEU A 135 -5.66 7.54 7.71
C LEU A 135 -5.77 7.90 9.19
N ARG A 136 -5.97 9.18 9.51
CA ARG A 136 -6.12 9.66 10.88
C ARG A 136 -7.28 8.96 11.60
N THR A 137 -8.41 8.83 10.94
CA THR A 137 -9.58 8.14 11.48
C THR A 137 -9.32 6.66 11.73
N ALA A 138 -8.69 5.98 10.79
CA ALA A 138 -8.36 4.57 10.91
C ALA A 138 -7.33 4.32 12.02
N ILE A 139 -6.25 5.09 12.08
CA ILE A 139 -5.19 4.97 13.10
C ILE A 139 -5.73 5.24 14.50
N LYS A 140 -6.61 6.25 14.64
CA LYS A 140 -7.26 6.54 15.93
C LYS A 140 -8.08 5.37 16.46
N ARG A 141 -8.71 4.61 15.56
CA ARG A 141 -9.50 3.44 15.92
C ARG A 141 -8.62 2.23 16.24
N GLN A 142 -7.67 1.95 15.37
CA GLN A 142 -6.73 0.86 15.50
C GLN A 142 -5.39 1.30 14.92
N TYR A 143 -4.38 1.39 15.77
CA TYR A 143 -3.03 1.73 15.33
C TYR A 143 -2.41 0.58 14.51
N GLU A 144 -1.91 0.93 13.34
CA GLU A 144 -1.14 0.05 12.47
C GLU A 144 0.06 0.79 11.92
N SER A 145 1.25 0.21 12.04
CA SER A 145 2.51 0.85 11.62
C SER A 145 2.51 1.25 10.15
N HIS A 146 1.94 0.43 9.27
CA HIS A 146 1.86 0.75 7.84
C HIS A 146 0.98 1.97 7.54
N LEU A 147 -0.13 2.13 8.27
CA LEU A 147 -0.98 3.31 8.16
C LEU A 147 -0.27 4.56 8.68
N ALA A 148 0.41 4.44 9.82
CA ALA A 148 1.20 5.53 10.39
C ALA A 148 2.33 5.95 9.45
N ARG A 149 2.97 5.01 8.75
CA ARG A 149 4.02 5.30 7.76
C ARG A 149 3.48 6.05 6.54
N LEU A 150 2.32 5.65 6.01
CA LEU A 150 1.67 6.36 4.90
C LEU A 150 1.21 7.76 5.33
N TYR A 151 0.79 7.94 6.59
CA TYR A 151 0.40 9.23 7.15
C TYR A 151 1.49 10.30 7.01
N GLY A 152 2.76 9.91 7.06
CA GLY A 152 3.90 10.79 6.84
C GLY A 152 4.16 11.15 5.37
N LEU A 153 3.53 10.46 4.43
CA LEU A 153 3.68 10.69 2.99
C LEU A 153 2.56 11.54 2.39
N VAL A 154 1.52 11.81 3.15
CA VAL A 154 0.39 12.66 2.73
C VAL A 154 0.49 14.03 3.41
N ARG A 155 0.04 15.07 2.72
CA ARG A 155 0.01 16.43 3.23
C ARG A 155 -1.44 16.85 3.48
N GLY A 156 -1.83 16.86 4.75
CA GLY A 156 -3.14 17.39 5.18
C GLY A 156 -3.24 18.90 5.00
N SER A 157 -4.45 19.42 5.19
CA SER A 157 -4.74 20.85 5.12
C SER A 157 -4.05 21.68 6.23
N ASP A 158 -3.79 21.06 7.38
CA ASP A 158 -3.10 21.65 8.53
C ASP A 158 -1.94 20.74 8.97
N VAL A 159 -0.75 21.04 8.46
CA VAL A 159 0.46 20.26 8.70
C VAL A 159 0.92 20.31 10.16
N ALA A 160 0.69 21.43 10.86
CA ALA A 160 1.05 21.56 12.27
C ALA A 160 0.16 20.65 13.14
N ARG A 161 -1.13 20.63 12.86
CA ARG A 161 -2.09 19.76 13.54
C ARG A 161 -1.83 18.28 13.21
N GLN A 162 -1.42 17.98 11.97
CA GLN A 162 -1.06 16.65 11.55
C GLN A 162 0.14 16.12 12.34
N LEU A 163 1.19 16.93 12.52
CA LEU A 163 2.34 16.59 13.36
C LEU A 163 1.91 16.34 14.82
N GLN A 164 1.10 17.23 15.39
CA GLN A 164 0.61 17.12 16.75
C GLN A 164 -0.18 15.82 16.98
N THR A 165 -1.01 15.44 15.99
CA THR A 165 -1.78 14.19 16.01
C THR A 165 -0.84 12.98 16.05
N ALA A 166 0.16 12.95 15.18
CA ALA A 166 1.13 11.86 15.13
C ALA A 166 2.01 11.78 16.39
N GLU A 167 2.37 12.91 16.99
CA GLU A 167 3.07 12.96 18.28
C GLU A 167 2.23 12.36 19.42
N GLY A 168 0.90 12.48 19.33
CA GLY A 168 0.00 11.82 20.27
C GLY A 168 0.12 10.29 20.26
N TRP A 169 0.39 9.69 19.11
CA TRP A 169 0.59 8.23 18.98
C TRP A 169 1.93 7.75 19.56
N LEU A 170 2.92 8.61 19.61
CA LEU A 170 4.25 8.28 20.11
C LEU A 170 4.24 7.81 21.57
N LYS A 171 3.28 8.26 22.37
CA LYS A 171 3.16 7.87 23.79
C LYS A 171 3.01 6.36 23.99
N GLN A 172 2.35 5.68 23.05
CA GLN A 172 2.07 4.24 23.11
C GLN A 172 2.91 3.44 22.11
N HIS A 173 3.49 4.09 21.09
CA HIS A 173 4.20 3.46 19.99
C HIS A 173 5.59 4.08 19.73
N GLY A 174 6.28 4.45 20.81
CA GLY A 174 7.60 5.09 20.74
C GLY A 174 8.72 4.18 20.21
N ASP A 175 8.48 2.91 20.10
CA ASP A 175 9.35 1.87 19.56
C ASP A 175 9.06 1.51 18.09
N ASP A 176 8.12 2.22 17.45
CA ASP A 176 7.83 2.03 16.03
C ASP A 176 8.73 2.93 15.15
N PRO A 177 9.72 2.34 14.42
CA PRO A 177 10.59 3.11 13.53
C PRO A 177 9.81 3.77 12.38
N GLY A 178 8.68 3.21 11.93
CA GLY A 178 7.81 3.78 10.92
C GLY A 178 7.12 5.05 11.39
N LEU A 179 6.66 5.08 12.64
CA LEU A 179 6.08 6.30 13.24
C LEU A 179 7.15 7.38 13.41
N LEU A 180 8.35 7.03 13.87
CA LEU A 180 9.45 7.99 14.01
C LEU A 180 9.88 8.58 12.65
N LEU A 181 9.89 7.77 11.58
CA LEU A 181 10.10 8.27 10.22
C LEU A 181 9.01 9.27 9.82
N THR A 182 7.76 8.95 10.10
CA THR A 182 6.60 9.84 9.86
C THR A 182 6.74 11.15 10.61
N LEU A 183 7.09 11.11 11.89
CA LEU A 183 7.32 12.31 12.69
C LEU A 183 8.48 13.16 12.16
N GLY A 184 9.54 12.52 11.67
CA GLY A 184 10.62 13.18 10.96
C GLY A 184 10.13 13.92 9.72
N ARG A 185 9.36 13.26 8.86
CA ARG A 185 8.77 13.85 7.64
C ARG A 185 7.82 15.00 7.95
N LEU A 186 6.92 14.84 8.92
CA LEU A 186 5.99 15.90 9.33
C LEU A 186 6.72 17.09 9.96
N SER A 187 7.80 16.85 10.68
CA SER A 187 8.67 17.91 11.21
C SER A 187 9.39 18.66 10.08
N LEU A 188 9.87 17.96 9.03
CA LEU A 188 10.43 18.60 7.83
C LEU A 188 9.42 19.49 7.14
N GLN A 189 8.17 19.02 6.98
CA GLN A 189 7.08 19.80 6.38
C GLN A 189 6.75 21.08 7.18
N ASN A 190 6.92 21.03 8.51
CA ASN A 190 6.76 22.17 9.42
C ASN A 190 8.05 23.00 9.57
N ARG A 191 9.13 22.71 8.84
CA ARG A 191 10.43 23.37 8.93
C ARG A 191 11.08 23.31 10.33
N LEU A 192 10.77 22.30 11.09
CA LEU A 192 11.33 22.05 12.43
C LEU A 192 12.55 21.15 12.30
N TRP A 193 13.64 21.70 11.78
CA TRP A 193 14.84 20.96 11.35
C TRP A 193 15.48 20.13 12.48
N GLY A 194 15.63 20.70 13.67
CA GLY A 194 16.17 19.99 14.84
C GLY A 194 15.31 18.82 15.25
N LYS A 195 13.98 19.03 15.35
CA LYS A 195 13.02 17.96 15.69
C LYS A 195 12.99 16.87 14.61
N ALA A 196 13.05 17.25 13.33
CA ALA A 196 13.11 16.32 12.21
C ALA A 196 14.35 15.42 12.30
N ARG A 197 15.53 16.02 12.57
CA ARG A 197 16.78 15.29 12.77
C ARG A 197 16.65 14.28 13.91
N ASP A 198 16.17 14.69 15.07
CA ASP A 198 16.05 13.82 16.25
C ASP A 198 15.13 12.63 15.99
N TYR A 199 14.00 12.82 15.33
CA TYR A 199 13.07 11.73 14.96
C TYR A 199 13.68 10.78 13.93
N LEU A 200 14.33 11.30 12.88
CA LEU A 200 14.97 10.49 11.85
C LEU A 200 16.13 9.67 12.40
N GLU A 201 16.96 10.26 13.24
CA GLU A 201 18.04 9.56 13.94
C GLU A 201 17.47 8.46 14.87
N SER A 202 16.38 8.75 15.56
CA SER A 202 15.71 7.77 16.42
C SER A 202 15.11 6.60 15.62
N SER A 203 14.50 6.90 14.46
CA SER A 203 14.02 5.86 13.54
C SER A 203 15.15 4.92 13.11
N LEU A 204 16.29 5.49 12.71
CA LEU A 204 17.46 4.72 12.26
C LEU A 204 18.12 3.91 13.38
N ARG A 205 18.06 4.38 14.64
CA ARG A 205 18.56 3.60 15.79
C ARG A 205 17.74 2.36 16.05
N LEU A 206 16.42 2.41 15.81
CA LEU A 206 15.54 1.26 15.97
C LEU A 206 15.62 0.30 14.78
N GLN A 207 15.61 0.85 13.57
CA GLN A 207 15.67 0.06 12.35
C GLN A 207 16.34 0.85 11.23
N ARG A 208 17.40 0.29 10.66
CA ARG A 208 18.02 0.82 9.45
C ARG A 208 17.07 0.62 8.27
N ASN A 209 16.73 1.71 7.59
CA ASN A 209 15.90 1.67 6.40
C ASN A 209 16.31 2.77 5.40
N PRO A 210 16.19 2.51 4.09
CA PRO A 210 16.69 3.42 3.07
C PRO A 210 15.93 4.75 3.05
N GLU A 211 14.66 4.77 3.41
CA GLU A 211 13.87 6.01 3.41
C GLU A 211 14.33 6.98 4.51
N ALA A 212 14.53 6.49 5.74
CA ALA A 212 15.03 7.33 6.82
C ALA A 212 16.47 7.81 6.55
N CYS A 213 17.31 6.97 5.94
CA CYS A 213 18.63 7.37 5.47
C CYS A 213 18.54 8.53 4.47
N ALA A 214 17.66 8.41 3.46
CA ALA A 214 17.49 9.44 2.43
C ALA A 214 16.94 10.75 3.00
N GLU A 215 15.93 10.69 3.87
CA GLU A 215 15.35 11.90 4.47
C GLU A 215 16.38 12.63 5.37
N LEU A 216 17.12 11.89 6.20
CA LEU A 216 18.15 12.48 7.06
C LEU A 216 19.33 13.02 6.23
N ALA A 217 19.77 12.28 5.21
CA ALA A 217 20.84 12.72 4.32
C ALA A 217 20.49 14.05 3.64
N ARG A 218 19.29 14.19 3.10
CA ARG A 218 18.82 15.45 2.49
C ARG A 218 18.77 16.60 3.48
N LEU A 219 18.29 16.34 4.70
CA LEU A 219 18.28 17.35 5.76
C LEU A 219 19.69 17.81 6.11
N LEU A 220 20.64 16.88 6.32
CA LEU A 220 22.02 17.20 6.67
C LEU A 220 22.75 17.94 5.55
N ALA A 221 22.51 17.57 4.28
CA ALA A 221 23.03 18.32 3.13
C ALA A 221 22.54 19.77 3.15
N GLY A 222 21.25 19.99 3.40
CA GLY A 222 20.69 21.33 3.53
C GLY A 222 21.20 22.13 4.72
N LEU A 223 21.68 21.46 5.77
CA LEU A 223 22.30 22.07 6.94
C LEU A 223 23.82 22.24 6.78
N GLY A 224 24.41 21.81 5.66
CA GLY A 224 25.85 21.94 5.36
C GLY A 224 26.72 20.78 5.82
N ASP A 225 26.18 19.74 6.44
CA ASP A 225 26.89 18.52 6.83
C ASP A 225 26.92 17.51 5.65
N THR A 226 27.73 17.84 4.64
CA THR A 226 27.82 17.09 3.39
C THR A 226 28.47 15.73 3.59
N GLU A 227 29.43 15.60 4.48
CA GLU A 227 30.11 14.33 4.72
C GLU A 227 29.18 13.29 5.28
N ARG A 228 28.45 13.61 6.34
CA ARG A 228 27.48 12.69 6.95
C ARG A 228 26.29 12.42 6.04
N SER A 229 25.88 13.41 5.25
CA SER A 229 24.86 13.24 4.21
C SER A 229 25.28 12.17 3.20
N ASN A 230 26.50 12.24 2.66
CA ASN A 230 27.02 11.26 1.70
C ASN A 230 27.11 9.85 2.30
N GLN A 231 27.56 9.73 3.54
CA GLN A 231 27.63 8.44 4.25
C GLN A 231 26.23 7.81 4.36
N LEU A 232 25.22 8.59 4.72
CA LEU A 232 23.83 8.11 4.82
C LEU A 232 23.23 7.71 3.47
N PHE A 233 23.52 8.46 2.40
CA PHE A 233 23.08 8.06 1.06
C PHE A 233 23.72 6.73 0.64
N GLN A 234 25.00 6.53 0.87
CA GLN A 234 25.67 5.27 0.58
C GLN A 234 25.11 4.11 1.40
N GLU A 235 24.84 4.33 2.68
CA GLU A 235 24.21 3.35 3.54
C GLU A 235 22.81 2.99 3.04
N GLY A 236 21.97 3.98 2.71
CA GLY A 236 20.63 3.76 2.18
C GLY A 236 20.63 2.97 0.87
N LEU A 237 21.57 3.26 -0.05
CA LEU A 237 21.74 2.49 -1.28
C LEU A 237 22.13 1.05 -1.01
N GLY A 238 23.04 0.81 -0.05
CA GLY A 238 23.43 -0.54 0.36
C GLY A 238 22.28 -1.35 0.95
N LEU A 239 21.33 -0.70 1.62
CA LEU A 239 20.12 -1.34 2.14
C LEU A 239 19.11 -1.74 1.05
N LEU A 240 19.12 -1.02 -0.09
CA LEU A 240 18.23 -1.30 -1.23
C LEU A 240 18.73 -2.49 -2.06
N ASP A 241 20.03 -2.66 -2.18
CA ASP A 241 20.62 -3.76 -2.92
C ASP A 241 21.80 -4.38 -2.15
N GLU A 242 21.51 -5.46 -1.44
CA GLU A 242 22.51 -6.23 -0.67
C GLU A 242 23.58 -6.88 -1.59
N ARG A 243 23.37 -6.90 -2.90
CA ARG A 243 24.33 -7.43 -3.89
C ARG A 243 25.37 -6.39 -4.32
N LEU A 244 25.21 -5.13 -3.89
CA LEU A 244 26.24 -4.11 -4.15
C LEU A 244 27.53 -4.50 -3.43
N LEU A 245 28.54 -4.88 -4.23
CA LEU A 245 29.87 -5.17 -3.72
C LEU A 245 30.51 -3.88 -3.18
N ALA A 246 31.13 -3.99 -2.00
CA ALA A 246 31.99 -2.93 -1.51
C ALA A 246 33.25 -2.85 -2.40
N LEU A 247 33.20 -2.00 -3.42
CA LEU A 247 34.33 -1.75 -4.31
C LEU A 247 35.26 -0.73 -3.67
N PRO A 248 36.58 -0.79 -3.97
CA PRO A 248 37.55 0.21 -3.51
C PRO A 248 37.15 1.60 -4.00
N LEU A 249 37.22 2.56 -3.10
CA LEU A 249 37.00 3.98 -3.40
C LEU A 249 38.35 4.68 -3.53
N PRO A 250 38.46 5.78 -4.30
CA PRO A 250 39.66 6.62 -4.28
C PRO A 250 39.93 7.08 -2.86
N GLU A 251 41.21 7.04 -2.47
CA GLU A 251 41.65 7.63 -1.19
C GLU A 251 41.35 9.13 -1.21
N SER A 252 40.74 9.65 -0.12
CA SER A 252 40.48 11.06 0.00
C SER A 252 41.84 11.80 -0.08
N VAL A 253 41.99 12.62 -1.11
CA VAL A 253 43.13 13.54 -1.19
C VAL A 253 42.98 14.49 -0.02
N GLN A 254 43.78 14.29 1.03
CA GLN A 254 43.93 15.28 2.08
C GLN A 254 44.51 16.56 1.45
N ALA A 255 43.66 17.59 1.37
CA ALA A 255 44.07 18.93 0.97
C ALA A 255 44.64 19.69 2.16
#